data_1a84006118de56bd1130a48824f4832f
#
_entry.id   1a84006118de56bd1130a48824f4832f
#
_cell.length_a   1.000
_cell.length_b   1.000
_cell.length_c   1.000
_cell.angle_alpha   90.00
_cell.angle_beta   90.00
_cell.angle_gamma   90.00
#
_symmetry.space_group_name_H-M   'P 1'
#
loop_
_entity.id
_entity.type
_entity.pdbx_description
1 polymer ?
#
loop_
_entity_poly.entity_id
_entity_poly.type
_entity_poly.pdbx_seq_one_letter_code
_entity_poly.pdbx_strand_id
1 'polypeptide(L)'
;MDELLDCKLIWEKAQPEIKEGMTEMSYSLWISGLEPVCILSDMLILQSMNEVTLDTLKSLYSDQIADALSHASGAVSYTHLTLPT
;
A
#
# COMPACT_ATOMS: atom_id res chain seq x y z
N MET A 1 -8.67 9.48 -18.14
CA MET A 1 -8.72 8.44 -17.11
C MET A 1 -8.18 8.97 -15.80
N ASP A 2 -8.84 8.62 -14.71
CA ASP A 2 -8.49 9.20 -13.41
C ASP A 2 -7.47 8.30 -12.69
N GLU A 3 -6.21 8.73 -12.63
CA GLU A 3 -5.15 7.97 -11.97
C GLU A 3 -5.42 7.73 -10.49
N LEU A 4 -6.06 8.70 -9.83
CA LEU A 4 -6.41 8.57 -8.42
C LEU A 4 -7.43 7.45 -8.22
N LEU A 5 -8.41 7.35 -9.11
CA LEU A 5 -9.40 6.28 -9.04
C LEU A 5 -8.76 4.92 -9.28
N ASP A 6 -7.84 4.84 -10.25
CA ASP A 6 -7.12 3.60 -10.54
C ASP A 6 -6.30 3.13 -9.35
N CYS A 7 -5.57 4.02 -8.69
CA CYS A 7 -4.76 3.61 -7.53
C CYS A 7 -5.62 3.20 -6.33
N LYS A 8 -6.78 3.81 -6.15
CA LYS A 8 -7.72 3.40 -5.10
C LYS A 8 -8.26 2.00 -5.36
N LEU A 9 -8.62 1.70 -6.61
CA LEU A 9 -9.14 0.39 -6.98
C LEU A 9 -8.09 -0.69 -6.79
N ILE A 10 -6.86 -0.43 -7.19
CA ILE A 10 -5.76 -1.38 -7.02
C ILE A 10 -5.50 -1.62 -5.53
N TRP A 11 -5.49 -0.56 -4.74
CA TRP A 11 -5.29 -0.65 -3.30
C TRP A 11 -6.39 -1.49 -2.64
N GLU A 12 -7.64 -1.25 -3.02
CA GLU A 12 -8.76 -2.02 -2.50
C GLU A 12 -8.66 -3.51 -2.84
N LYS A 13 -8.21 -3.83 -4.04
CA LYS A 13 -8.02 -5.22 -4.45
C LYS A 13 -6.87 -5.90 -3.70
N ALA A 14 -5.84 -5.15 -3.35
CA ALA A 14 -4.67 -5.69 -2.66
C ALA A 14 -4.93 -5.91 -1.17
N GLN A 15 -5.83 -5.16 -0.56
CA GLN A 15 -6.07 -5.21 0.88
C GLN A 15 -6.42 -6.61 1.40
N PRO A 16 -7.33 -7.38 0.77
CA PRO A 16 -7.64 -8.72 1.27
C PRO A 16 -6.43 -9.66 1.30
N GLU A 17 -5.55 -9.57 0.32
CA GLU A 17 -4.33 -10.39 0.29
C GLU A 17 -3.38 -10.00 1.41
N ILE A 18 -3.20 -8.71 1.64
CA ILE A 18 -2.37 -8.21 2.74
C ILE A 18 -2.95 -8.67 4.08
N LYS A 19 -4.26 -8.57 4.22
CA LYS A 19 -4.95 -8.97 5.44
C LYS A 19 -4.78 -10.46 5.75
N GLU A 20 -4.78 -11.32 4.73
CA GLU A 20 -4.57 -12.74 4.92
C GLU A 20 -3.19 -13.06 5.48
N GLY A 21 -2.18 -12.27 5.15
CA GLY A 21 -0.82 -12.46 5.63
C GLY A 21 -0.53 -11.83 6.97
N MET A 22 -1.50 -11.21 7.61
CA MET A 22 -1.33 -10.48 8.87
C MET A 22 -2.43 -10.83 9.86
N THR A 23 -2.17 -10.61 11.16
CA THR A 23 -3.25 -10.67 12.15
C THR A 23 -4.17 -9.47 11.93
N GLU A 24 -5.41 -9.60 12.38
CA GLU A 24 -6.38 -8.51 12.28
C GLU A 24 -5.90 -7.24 13.00
N MET A 25 -5.28 -7.43 14.16
CA MET A 25 -4.75 -6.31 14.93
C MET A 25 -3.61 -5.61 14.19
N SER A 26 -2.66 -6.38 13.64
CA SER A 26 -1.55 -5.81 12.89
C SER A 26 -2.04 -5.06 11.65
N TYR A 27 -3.00 -5.63 10.94
CA TYR A 27 -3.59 -4.98 9.78
C TYR A 27 -4.21 -3.63 10.17
N SER A 28 -5.01 -3.61 11.24
CA SER A 28 -5.66 -2.39 11.71
C SER A 28 -4.64 -1.33 12.16
N LEU A 29 -3.55 -1.76 12.80
CA LEU A 29 -2.52 -0.83 13.28
C LEU A 29 -1.68 -0.25 12.15
N TRP A 30 -1.28 -1.08 11.18
CA TRP A 30 -0.25 -0.71 10.22
C TRP A 30 -0.78 -0.37 8.83
N ILE A 31 -1.77 -1.11 8.36
CA ILE A 31 -2.22 -1.03 6.96
C ILE A 31 -3.45 -0.14 6.79
N SER A 32 -4.39 -0.20 7.73
CA SER A 32 -5.66 0.51 7.56
C SER A 32 -5.52 2.03 7.47
N GLY A 33 -4.42 2.57 7.99
CA GLY A 33 -4.15 4.00 7.93
C GLY A 33 -3.47 4.46 6.65
N LEU A 34 -3.12 3.53 5.76
CA LEU A 34 -2.49 3.89 4.49
C LEU A 34 -3.53 4.35 3.48
N GLU A 35 -3.17 5.38 2.72
CA GLU A 35 -4.02 5.91 1.66
C GLU A 35 -3.27 5.92 0.34
N PRO A 36 -3.90 5.45 -0.75
CA PRO A 36 -3.29 5.55 -2.08
C PRO A 36 -3.30 7.00 -2.56
N VAL A 37 -2.17 7.44 -3.08
CA VAL A 37 -2.02 8.81 -3.56
C VAL A 37 -2.08 8.86 -5.08
N CYS A 38 -1.19 8.13 -5.74
CA CYS A 38 -1.13 8.10 -7.21
C CYS A 38 -0.25 6.94 -7.67
N ILE A 39 -0.25 6.72 -8.99
CA ILE A 39 0.64 5.77 -9.64
C ILE A 39 1.60 6.55 -10.52
N LEU A 40 2.90 6.31 -10.35
CA LEU A 40 3.94 6.88 -11.21
C LEU A 40 4.67 5.72 -11.88
N SER A 41 4.55 5.63 -13.20
CA SER A 41 5.07 4.49 -13.97
C SER A 41 4.47 3.18 -13.45
N ASP A 42 5.30 2.32 -12.84
CA ASP A 42 4.89 1.05 -12.26
C ASP A 42 4.90 1.06 -10.73
N MET A 43 4.96 2.26 -10.14
CA MET A 43 5.07 2.43 -8.69
C MET A 43 3.79 3.04 -8.13
N LEU A 44 3.18 2.38 -7.16
CA LEU A 44 2.03 2.91 -6.45
C LEU A 44 2.49 3.61 -5.18
N ILE A 45 2.06 4.84 -4.98
CA ILE A 45 2.46 5.66 -3.84
C ILE A 45 1.38 5.59 -2.78
N LEU A 46 1.75 5.15 -1.58
CA LEU A 46 0.88 5.10 -0.41
C LEU A 46 1.37 6.09 0.62
N GLN A 47 0.43 6.76 1.26
CA GLN A 47 0.71 7.78 2.27
C GLN A 47 0.32 7.29 3.65
N SER A 48 1.25 7.44 4.61
CA SER A 48 0.99 7.18 6.02
C SER A 48 0.98 8.50 6.78
N MET A 49 0.12 8.61 7.77
CA MET A 49 0.04 9.82 8.60
C MET A 49 1.04 9.81 9.75
N ASN A 50 1.74 8.70 9.97
CA ASN A 50 2.62 8.54 11.13
C ASN A 50 3.99 8.05 10.69
N GLU A 51 5.06 8.79 11.07
CA GLU A 51 6.42 8.46 10.69
C GLU A 51 6.89 7.12 11.27
N VAL A 52 6.52 6.81 12.50
CA VAL A 52 6.88 5.54 13.13
C VAL A 52 6.22 4.38 12.40
N THR A 53 4.96 4.52 12.02
CA THR A 53 4.24 3.53 11.24
C THR A 53 4.92 3.34 9.88
N LEU A 54 5.33 4.43 9.25
CA LEU A 54 6.00 4.40 7.96
C LEU A 54 7.30 3.61 8.02
N ASP A 55 8.12 3.86 9.04
CA ASP A 55 9.39 3.15 9.21
C ASP A 55 9.16 1.65 9.42
N THR A 56 8.18 1.28 10.22
CA THR A 56 7.81 -0.12 10.45
C THR A 56 7.36 -0.79 9.17
N LEU A 57 6.52 -0.10 8.40
CA LEU A 57 6.03 -0.63 7.13
C LEU A 57 7.16 -0.86 6.14
N LYS A 58 8.09 0.07 6.05
CA LYS A 58 9.24 -0.06 5.16
C LYS A 58 10.15 -1.22 5.56
N SER A 59 10.31 -1.44 6.86
CA SER A 59 11.22 -2.47 7.36
C SER A 59 10.61 -3.87 7.33
N LEU A 60 9.31 -4.00 7.65
CA LEU A 60 8.69 -5.30 7.88
C LEU A 60 7.68 -5.71 6.81
N TYR A 61 6.99 -4.75 6.22
CA TYR A 61 5.83 -5.04 5.38
C TYR A 61 5.95 -4.58 3.93
N SER A 62 7.03 -3.93 3.55
CA SER A 62 7.14 -3.37 2.19
C SER A 62 7.05 -4.44 1.10
N ASP A 63 7.70 -5.59 1.30
CA ASP A 63 7.67 -6.68 0.34
C ASP A 63 6.27 -7.29 0.23
N GLN A 64 5.61 -7.47 1.38
CA GLN A 64 4.27 -8.02 1.42
C GLN A 64 3.26 -7.11 0.71
N ILE A 65 3.38 -5.80 0.93
CA ILE A 65 2.53 -4.82 0.26
C ILE A 65 2.80 -4.81 -1.25
N ALA A 66 4.07 -4.82 -1.64
CA ALA A 66 4.46 -4.82 -3.05
C ALA A 66 3.94 -6.07 -3.76
N ASP A 67 4.06 -7.24 -3.13
CA ASP A 67 3.56 -8.49 -3.69
C ASP A 67 2.04 -8.45 -3.89
N ALA A 68 1.31 -7.96 -2.89
CA ALA A 68 -0.14 -7.86 -2.97
C ALA A 68 -0.58 -6.91 -4.09
N LEU A 69 0.10 -5.79 -4.22
CA LEU A 69 -0.20 -4.81 -5.28
C LEU A 69 0.10 -5.38 -6.67
N SER A 70 1.20 -6.11 -6.78
CA SER A 70 1.58 -6.76 -8.04
C SER A 70 0.56 -7.82 -8.46
N HIS A 71 -0.01 -8.56 -7.50
CA HIS A 71 -1.06 -9.53 -7.77
C HIS A 71 -2.39 -8.85 -8.10
N ALA A 72 -2.66 -7.70 -7.50
CA ALA A 72 -3.89 -6.94 -7.77
C ALA A 72 -3.84 -6.29 -9.16
N SER A 73 -2.66 -5.87 -9.59
CA SER A 73 -2.46 -5.26 -10.90
C SER A 73 -1.07 -5.57 -11.42
N GLY A 74 -0.97 -6.22 -12.56
CA GLY A 74 0.32 -6.51 -13.19
C GLY A 74 1.08 -5.27 -13.64
N ALA A 75 0.44 -4.10 -13.63
CA ALA A 75 1.08 -2.84 -13.99
C ALA A 75 1.86 -2.21 -12.83
N VAL A 76 1.65 -2.69 -11.59
CA VAL A 76 2.32 -2.16 -10.40
C VAL A 76 3.36 -3.16 -9.95
N SER A 77 4.63 -2.76 -9.97
CA SER A 77 5.75 -3.60 -9.54
C SER A 77 6.38 -3.13 -8.24
N TYR A 78 6.19 -1.86 -7.87
CA TYR A 78 6.83 -1.27 -6.70
C TYR A 78 5.83 -0.48 -5.87
N THR A 79 6.17 -0.30 -4.60
CA THR A 79 5.41 0.52 -3.67
C THR A 79 6.33 1.57 -3.07
N HIS A 80 5.86 2.81 -3.06
CA HIS A 80 6.56 3.89 -2.37
C HIS A 80 5.72 4.36 -1.20
N LEU A 81 6.31 4.34 0.00
CA LEU A 81 5.65 4.76 1.22
C LEU A 81 6.14 6.15 1.59
N THR A 82 5.24 7.08 1.84
CA THR A 82 5.58 8.47 2.09
C THR A 82 4.73 9.07 3.20
N LEU A 83 5.18 10.22 3.71
CA LEU A 83 4.41 11.03 4.65
C LEU A 83 3.76 12.19 3.90
N PRO A 84 2.63 12.72 4.40
CA PRO A 84 2.05 13.93 3.83
C PRO A 84 3.00 15.11 4.07
N THR A 85 3.11 15.96 3.08
CA THR A 85 3.91 17.20 3.20
C THR A 85 3.03 18.35 3.67
#